data_d9505e2268e683240e9d1bfc2e345879
#
_entry.id   d9505e2268e683240e9d1bfc2e345879
#
_cell.length_a   1.000
_cell.length_b   1.000
_cell.length_c   1.000
_cell.angle_alpha   90.00
_cell.angle_beta   90.00
_cell.angle_gamma   90.00
#
_symmetry.space_group_name_H-M   'P 1'
#
loop_
_entity.id
_entity.type
_entity.pdbx_description
1 polymer ?
#
loop_
_entity_poly.entity_id
_entity_poly.type
_entity_poly.pdbx_seq_one_letter_code
_entity_poly.pdbx_strand_id
1 'polypeptide(L)'
;MNSTTNDSQILLALNKPKGYLVTRSDDLGRKTVYNLLPDWVFKDGWMPIGRLDLESKGLLLFTRDGKINDALTKPSNCIKIYEVWVRGYVTDEHISEAKKGVESIHGLLKAKVEKIGNGGAKTKLKVELEEGKNRHIRRLFGALKDPKFGTPLKVLDLNRVSIGSLKLNMEMGKWRYLSWKKRNC
;
A
#
# COMPACT_ATOMS: atom_id res chain seq x y z
N MET A 1 -30.53 29.31 7.74
CA MET A 1 -30.08 28.19 8.59
C MET A 1 -29.17 27.28 7.74
N ASN A 2 -27.86 27.53 7.83
CA ASN A 2 -26.89 26.73 7.09
C ASN A 2 -26.59 25.47 7.90
N SER A 3 -27.16 24.34 7.50
CA SER A 3 -26.75 23.02 7.99
C SER A 3 -25.37 22.71 7.43
N THR A 4 -24.33 23.00 8.20
CA THR A 4 -23.02 22.42 8.01
C THR A 4 -23.14 20.92 8.24
N THR A 5 -23.46 20.17 7.19
CA THR A 5 -23.37 18.72 7.18
C THR A 5 -21.92 18.36 7.50
N ASN A 6 -21.74 17.75 8.64
CA ASN A 6 -20.45 17.24 9.11
C ASN A 6 -20.12 16.01 8.24
N ASP A 7 -19.51 16.27 7.08
CA ASP A 7 -19.27 15.30 5.97
C ASP A 7 -18.12 14.31 6.29
N SER A 8 -18.02 13.91 7.56
CA SER A 8 -17.06 12.90 7.99
C SER A 8 -17.67 11.52 7.86
N GLN A 9 -17.10 10.72 6.97
CA GLN A 9 -17.53 9.33 6.80
C GLN A 9 -16.61 8.39 7.58
N ILE A 10 -17.17 7.29 8.06
CA ILE A 10 -16.44 6.31 8.88
C ILE A 10 -15.81 5.27 7.96
N LEU A 11 -14.50 5.09 8.12
CA LEU A 11 -13.72 3.99 7.56
C LEU A 11 -13.35 3.01 8.68
N LEU A 12 -13.08 1.76 8.31
CA LEU A 12 -12.38 0.82 9.18
C LEU A 12 -10.94 0.67 8.64
N ALA A 13 -9.97 0.80 9.53
CA ALA A 13 -8.56 0.61 9.22
C ALA A 13 -8.04 -0.65 9.90
N LEU A 14 -7.28 -1.43 9.16
CA LEU A 14 -6.57 -2.63 9.63
C LEU A 14 -5.07 -2.45 9.38
N ASN A 15 -4.23 -2.75 10.38
CA ASN A 15 -2.80 -3.01 10.13
C ASN A 15 -2.64 -4.46 9.68
N LYS A 16 -2.71 -4.67 8.37
CA LYS A 16 -2.66 -6.00 7.77
C LYS A 16 -1.29 -6.67 7.99
N PRO A 17 -1.19 -7.85 8.59
CA PRO A 17 0.03 -8.65 8.59
C PRO A 17 0.25 -9.34 7.23
N LYS A 18 1.44 -9.90 7.02
CA LYS A 18 1.72 -10.83 5.91
C LYS A 18 0.90 -12.11 6.08
N GLY A 19 0.71 -12.84 4.99
CA GLY A 19 0.03 -14.14 5.01
C GLY A 19 -1.50 -14.11 4.92
N TYR A 20 -2.09 -12.91 4.73
CA TYR A 20 -3.54 -12.75 4.58
C TYR A 20 -3.89 -12.17 3.22
N LEU A 21 -4.79 -12.79 2.51
CA LEU A 21 -5.30 -12.32 1.21
C LEU A 21 -6.31 -11.19 1.40
N VAL A 22 -6.25 -10.21 0.51
CA VAL A 22 -7.26 -9.13 0.45
C VAL A 22 -8.35 -9.54 -0.55
N THR A 23 -9.24 -10.40 -0.10
CA THR A 23 -10.40 -10.90 -0.85
C THR A 23 -11.53 -11.29 0.09
N ARG A 24 -12.77 -11.32 -0.40
CA ARG A 24 -13.94 -11.81 0.34
C ARG A 24 -14.01 -13.34 0.37
N SER A 25 -13.52 -14.02 -0.67
CA SER A 25 -13.49 -15.47 -0.78
C SER A 25 -12.16 -15.94 -1.33
N ASP A 26 -11.79 -17.17 -1.01
CA ASP A 26 -10.63 -17.86 -1.56
C ASP A 26 -10.94 -19.34 -1.72
N ASP A 27 -10.93 -19.84 -2.93
CA ASP A 27 -11.31 -21.21 -3.27
C ASP A 27 -10.32 -22.26 -2.72
N LEU A 28 -9.11 -21.81 -2.34
CA LEU A 28 -8.08 -22.67 -1.74
C LEU A 28 -8.11 -22.65 -0.21
N GLY A 29 -9.08 -21.99 0.41
CA GLY A 29 -9.23 -21.93 1.88
C GLY A 29 -8.10 -21.17 2.60
N ARG A 30 -7.33 -20.33 1.92
CA ARG A 30 -6.26 -19.53 2.54
C ARG A 30 -6.86 -18.42 3.40
N LYS A 31 -6.12 -17.99 4.42
CA LYS A 31 -6.55 -16.90 5.31
C LYS A 31 -6.76 -15.60 4.55
N THR A 32 -7.89 -14.95 4.78
CA THR A 32 -8.22 -13.63 4.25
C THR A 32 -8.16 -12.58 5.35
N VAL A 33 -8.15 -11.30 4.98
CA VAL A 33 -8.16 -10.18 5.93
C VAL A 33 -9.39 -10.19 6.83
N TYR A 34 -10.48 -10.82 6.42
CA TYR A 34 -11.69 -10.94 7.25
C TYR A 34 -11.50 -11.88 8.44
N ASN A 35 -10.54 -12.81 8.41
CA ASN A 35 -10.19 -13.63 9.59
C ASN A 35 -9.54 -12.82 10.73
N LEU A 36 -9.15 -11.57 10.48
CA LEU A 36 -8.58 -10.63 11.46
C LEU A 36 -9.61 -9.64 12.01
N LEU A 37 -10.82 -9.68 11.48
CA LEU A 37 -11.86 -8.72 11.76
C LEU A 37 -13.08 -9.42 12.39
N PRO A 38 -13.91 -8.71 13.16
CA PRO A 38 -15.16 -9.27 13.63
C PRO A 38 -16.09 -9.68 12.48
N ASP A 39 -16.87 -10.73 12.68
CA ASP A 39 -17.77 -11.29 11.67
C ASP A 39 -18.73 -10.29 11.03
N TRP A 40 -19.16 -9.28 11.79
CA TRP A 40 -20.05 -8.24 11.29
C TRP A 40 -19.42 -7.43 10.15
N VAL A 41 -18.09 -7.29 10.12
CA VAL A 41 -17.38 -6.57 9.02
C VAL A 41 -17.70 -7.24 7.67
N PHE A 42 -17.67 -8.57 7.64
CA PHE A 42 -18.04 -9.32 6.44
C PHE A 42 -19.55 -9.28 6.18
N LYS A 43 -20.36 -9.52 7.22
CA LYS A 43 -21.83 -9.60 7.13
C LYS A 43 -22.45 -8.27 6.71
N ASP A 44 -21.95 -7.15 7.24
CA ASP A 44 -22.46 -5.79 6.95
C ASP A 44 -21.88 -5.18 5.66
N GLY A 45 -21.19 -5.97 4.84
CA GLY A 45 -20.77 -5.57 3.51
C GLY A 45 -19.59 -4.61 3.45
N TRP A 46 -18.75 -4.55 4.49
CA TRP A 46 -17.52 -3.77 4.42
C TRP A 46 -16.55 -4.35 3.37
N MET A 47 -16.07 -3.48 2.48
CA MET A 47 -15.19 -3.85 1.38
C MET A 47 -13.80 -3.21 1.57
N PRO A 48 -12.71 -3.93 1.28
CA PRO A 48 -11.38 -3.34 1.32
C PRO A 48 -11.22 -2.29 0.22
N ILE A 49 -10.57 -1.18 0.55
CA ILE A 49 -10.22 -0.10 -0.37
C ILE A 49 -8.86 -0.42 -1.00
N GLY A 50 -8.91 -0.88 -2.24
CA GLY A 50 -7.74 -1.41 -2.92
C GLY A 50 -7.21 -2.70 -2.28
N ARG A 51 -5.98 -3.07 -2.62
CA ARG A 51 -5.37 -4.31 -2.15
C ARG A 51 -3.94 -4.11 -1.66
N LEU A 52 -3.49 -5.06 -0.85
CA LEU A 52 -2.10 -5.37 -0.53
C LEU A 52 -1.85 -6.84 -0.85
N ASP A 53 -0.70 -7.14 -1.44
CA ASP A 53 -0.31 -8.53 -1.74
C ASP A 53 -0.24 -9.38 -0.46
N LEU A 54 -0.27 -10.70 -0.60
CA LEU A 54 -0.12 -11.67 0.48
C LEU A 54 1.11 -11.40 1.35
N GLU A 55 2.25 -11.08 0.71
CA GLU A 55 3.54 -10.80 1.34
C GLU A 55 3.73 -9.35 1.79
N SER A 56 2.73 -8.49 1.56
CA SER A 56 2.78 -7.07 1.95
C SER A 56 1.98 -6.85 3.22
N LYS A 57 2.37 -5.83 3.99
CA LYS A 57 1.74 -5.47 5.26
C LYS A 57 1.38 -3.99 5.33
N GLY A 58 0.70 -3.58 6.40
CA GLY A 58 0.43 -2.19 6.71
C GLY A 58 -1.02 -1.77 6.53
N LEU A 59 -1.23 -0.49 6.34
CA LEU A 59 -2.55 0.16 6.35
C LEU A 59 -3.45 -0.37 5.22
N LEU A 60 -4.51 -1.04 5.59
CA LEU A 60 -5.62 -1.42 4.72
C LEU A 60 -6.90 -0.77 5.24
N LEU A 61 -7.61 -0.10 4.37
CA LEU A 61 -8.86 0.57 4.71
C LEU A 61 -10.04 -0.24 4.19
N PHE A 62 -11.19 -0.12 4.86
CA PHE A 62 -12.46 -0.70 4.44
C PHE A 62 -13.55 0.36 4.48
N THR A 63 -14.52 0.23 3.59
CA THR A 63 -15.71 1.08 3.52
C THR A 63 -16.93 0.27 3.10
N ARG A 64 -18.13 0.81 3.34
CA ARG A 64 -19.38 0.35 2.75
C ARG A 64 -19.84 1.25 1.60
N ASP A 65 -19.15 2.35 1.37
CA ASP A 65 -19.50 3.34 0.35
C ASP A 65 -18.56 3.22 -0.88
N GLY A 66 -19.13 2.84 -2.02
CA GLY A 66 -18.42 2.73 -3.29
C GLY A 66 -17.79 4.06 -3.75
N LYS A 67 -18.41 5.21 -3.45
CA LYS A 67 -17.87 6.53 -3.80
C LYS A 67 -16.56 6.82 -3.06
N ILE A 68 -16.46 6.40 -1.79
CA ILE A 68 -15.23 6.52 -1.02
C ILE A 68 -14.17 5.57 -1.58
N ASN A 69 -14.55 4.33 -1.89
CA ASN A 69 -13.63 3.39 -2.51
C ASN A 69 -13.03 3.98 -3.78
N ASP A 70 -13.85 4.53 -4.67
CA ASP A 70 -13.40 5.17 -5.90
C ASP A 70 -12.49 6.37 -5.62
N ALA A 71 -12.87 7.24 -4.68
CA ALA A 71 -12.07 8.42 -4.32
C ALA A 71 -10.65 8.05 -3.84
N LEU A 72 -10.52 6.96 -3.08
CA LEU A 72 -9.25 6.51 -2.49
C LEU A 72 -8.42 5.59 -3.41
N THR A 73 -9.04 4.99 -4.44
CA THR A 73 -8.36 4.04 -5.33
C THR A 73 -7.98 4.63 -6.68
N LYS A 74 -8.72 5.62 -7.18
CA LYS A 74 -8.42 6.26 -8.47
C LYS A 74 -6.97 6.78 -8.50
N PRO A 75 -6.27 6.61 -9.64
CA PRO A 75 -4.93 7.16 -9.81
C PRO A 75 -4.91 8.67 -9.53
N SER A 76 -3.80 9.15 -8.97
CA SER A 76 -3.53 10.55 -8.63
C SER A 76 -4.45 11.21 -7.60
N ASN A 77 -5.50 10.53 -7.13
CA ASN A 77 -6.38 11.09 -6.10
C ASN A 77 -5.74 11.04 -4.72
N CYS A 78 -5.01 9.95 -4.42
CA CYS A 78 -4.50 9.72 -3.07
C CYS A 78 -3.12 9.07 -3.12
N ILE A 79 -2.10 9.79 -2.65
CA ILE A 79 -0.74 9.27 -2.55
C ILE A 79 -0.69 8.16 -1.50
N LYS A 80 -0.06 7.03 -1.87
CA LYS A 80 0.19 5.91 -0.96
C LYS A 80 1.68 5.89 -0.63
N ILE A 81 2.02 5.89 0.66
CA ILE A 81 3.42 5.86 1.12
C ILE A 81 3.74 4.51 1.72
N TYR A 82 4.89 3.98 1.31
CA TYR A 82 5.40 2.70 1.74
C TYR A 82 6.79 2.82 2.34
N GLU A 83 7.06 2.08 3.40
CA GLU A 83 8.41 1.74 3.83
C GLU A 83 8.79 0.39 3.24
N VAL A 84 9.94 0.35 2.58
CA VAL A 84 10.37 -0.80 1.78
C VAL A 84 11.81 -1.17 2.13
N TRP A 85 12.05 -2.45 2.43
CA TRP A 85 13.39 -3.01 2.47
C TRP A 85 13.70 -3.70 1.15
N VAL A 86 14.78 -3.26 0.51
CA VAL A 86 15.28 -3.83 -0.74
C VAL A 86 16.63 -4.48 -0.49
N ARG A 87 16.81 -5.73 -0.92
CA ARG A 87 18.11 -6.38 -0.98
C ARG A 87 18.85 -5.87 -2.21
N GLY A 88 20.11 -5.45 -2.01
CA GLY A 88 20.97 -4.83 -3.00
C GLY A 88 21.22 -3.35 -2.70
N TYR A 89 22.12 -2.77 -3.48
CA TYR A 89 22.53 -1.38 -3.35
C TYR A 89 21.67 -0.49 -4.25
N VAL A 90 20.76 0.28 -3.63
CA VAL A 90 19.97 1.27 -4.36
C VAL A 90 20.79 2.55 -4.48
N THR A 91 21.10 2.97 -5.70
CA THR A 91 21.87 4.17 -6.02
C THR A 91 20.95 5.36 -6.33
N ASP A 92 21.54 6.54 -6.48
CA ASP A 92 20.80 7.74 -6.84
C ASP A 92 20.31 7.70 -8.31
N GLU A 93 21.03 6.96 -9.16
CA GLU A 93 20.59 6.65 -10.53
C GLU A 93 19.29 5.83 -10.51
N HIS A 94 19.20 4.78 -9.68
CA HIS A 94 17.98 4.00 -9.51
C HIS A 94 16.80 4.86 -9.03
N ILE A 95 17.05 5.83 -8.13
CA ILE A 95 16.03 6.77 -7.65
C ILE A 95 15.56 7.69 -8.79
N SER A 96 16.50 8.17 -9.59
CA SER A 96 16.22 8.99 -10.77
C SER A 96 15.42 8.20 -11.83
N GLU A 97 15.82 6.94 -12.12
CA GLU A 97 15.09 6.06 -13.02
C GLU A 97 13.68 5.77 -12.53
N ALA A 98 13.52 5.45 -11.25
CA ALA A 98 12.19 5.21 -10.65
C ALA A 98 11.26 6.42 -10.82
N LYS A 99 11.79 7.64 -10.71
CA LYS A 99 11.02 8.88 -10.92
C LYS A 99 10.66 9.10 -12.39
N LYS A 100 11.58 8.88 -13.32
CA LYS A 100 11.35 9.00 -14.77
C LYS A 100 10.41 7.91 -15.28
N GLY A 101 10.56 6.72 -14.77
CA GLY A 101 9.81 5.52 -15.09
C GLY A 101 10.72 4.38 -15.54
N VAL A 102 10.43 3.21 -15.01
CA VAL A 102 11.11 1.96 -15.31
C VAL A 102 10.19 1.10 -16.17
N GLU A 103 10.67 0.66 -17.33
CA GLU A 103 9.92 -0.25 -18.20
C GLU A 103 9.76 -1.62 -17.55
N SER A 104 8.56 -2.16 -17.65
CA SER A 104 8.22 -3.52 -17.22
C SER A 104 7.36 -4.20 -18.27
N ILE A 105 7.24 -5.52 -18.19
CA ILE A 105 6.36 -6.30 -19.09
C ILE A 105 4.88 -5.87 -19.05
N HIS A 106 4.49 -5.05 -18.07
CA HIS A 106 3.15 -4.52 -17.90
C HIS A 106 3.11 -2.99 -18.05
N GLY A 107 4.08 -2.41 -18.77
CA GLY A 107 4.22 -0.98 -19.04
C GLY A 107 5.05 -0.23 -18.01
N LEU A 108 5.11 1.08 -18.20
CA LEU A 108 5.94 2.00 -17.43
C LEU A 108 5.48 2.08 -15.97
N LEU A 109 6.44 1.95 -15.04
CA LEU A 109 6.24 2.04 -13.59
C LEU A 109 6.99 3.27 -13.06
N LYS A 110 6.29 4.17 -12.38
CA LYS A 110 6.86 5.37 -11.76
C LYS A 110 6.66 5.36 -10.26
N ALA A 111 7.66 5.84 -9.53
CA ALA A 111 7.57 6.05 -8.09
C ALA A 111 8.49 7.20 -7.67
N LYS A 112 8.09 7.96 -6.65
CA LYS A 112 9.02 8.85 -5.94
C LYS A 112 9.66 8.04 -4.83
N VAL A 113 10.98 7.99 -4.81
CA VAL A 113 11.77 7.16 -3.91
C VAL A 113 12.74 8.03 -3.12
N GLU A 114 12.85 7.75 -1.83
CA GLU A 114 13.80 8.40 -0.91
C GLU A 114 14.51 7.31 -0.09
N LYS A 115 15.82 7.42 0.03
CA LYS A 115 16.64 6.54 0.87
C LYS A 115 16.52 7.00 2.33
N ILE A 116 16.01 6.15 3.22
CA ILE A 116 15.80 6.48 4.63
C ILE A 116 16.63 5.64 5.61
N GLY A 117 17.45 4.73 5.09
CA GLY A 117 18.36 3.93 5.90
C GLY A 117 19.05 2.83 5.13
N ASN A 118 20.05 2.24 5.77
CA ASN A 118 20.82 1.11 5.26
C ASN A 118 20.98 0.06 6.39
N GLY A 119 21.12 -1.22 5.99
CA GLY A 119 21.35 -2.33 6.91
C GLY A 119 22.13 -3.44 6.20
N GLY A 120 23.48 -3.35 6.19
CA GLY A 120 24.33 -4.26 5.42
C GLY A 120 24.05 -4.19 3.94
N ALA A 121 23.78 -5.34 3.32
CA ALA A 121 23.44 -5.44 1.89
C ALA A 121 21.95 -5.11 1.59
N LYS A 122 21.30 -4.29 2.42
CA LYS A 122 19.90 -3.90 2.28
C LYS A 122 19.77 -2.38 2.36
N THR A 123 18.88 -1.82 1.57
CA THR A 123 18.54 -0.39 1.61
C THR A 123 17.10 -0.22 2.07
N LYS A 124 16.87 0.67 3.04
CA LYS A 124 15.53 1.06 3.48
C LYS A 124 15.09 2.30 2.71
N LEU A 125 13.92 2.22 2.11
CA LEU A 125 13.37 3.26 1.23
C LEU A 125 12.00 3.69 1.72
N LYS A 126 11.70 4.98 1.54
CA LYS A 126 10.35 5.52 1.48
C LYS A 126 9.95 5.61 0.01
N VAL A 127 8.81 5.03 -0.34
CA VAL A 127 8.30 5.01 -1.71
C VAL A 127 6.90 5.62 -1.73
N GLU A 128 6.72 6.64 -2.56
CA GLU A 128 5.43 7.31 -2.77
C GLU A 128 4.87 6.89 -4.14
N LEU A 129 3.62 6.43 -4.15
CA LEU A 129 2.88 6.06 -5.37
C LEU A 129 1.61 6.88 -5.50
N GLU A 130 1.39 7.45 -6.68
CA GLU A 130 0.13 8.07 -7.09
C GLU A 130 -0.86 7.02 -7.60
N GLU A 131 -0.35 5.96 -8.25
CA GLU A 131 -1.12 4.82 -8.74
C GLU A 131 -0.66 3.51 -8.09
N GLY A 132 -1.55 2.53 -7.98
CA GLY A 132 -1.25 1.23 -7.36
C GLY A 132 -1.42 0.07 -8.35
N LYS A 133 -0.56 -0.05 -9.37
CA LYS A 133 -0.57 -1.21 -10.27
C LYS A 133 -0.24 -2.51 -9.52
N ASN A 134 -0.70 -3.63 -10.04
CA ASN A 134 -0.40 -4.93 -9.44
C ASN A 134 1.11 -5.11 -9.22
N ARG A 135 1.51 -5.40 -7.98
CA ARG A 135 2.92 -5.61 -7.55
C ARG A 135 3.88 -4.49 -8.00
N HIS A 136 3.38 -3.24 -8.08
CA HIS A 136 4.07 -2.09 -8.66
C HIS A 136 5.51 -1.94 -8.15
N ILE A 137 5.69 -1.79 -6.84
CA ILE A 137 7.02 -1.58 -6.21
C ILE A 137 7.93 -2.79 -6.42
N ARG A 138 7.40 -4.01 -6.32
CA ARG A 138 8.19 -5.24 -6.52
C ARG A 138 8.68 -5.38 -7.94
N ARG A 139 7.86 -5.02 -8.93
CA ARG A 139 8.23 -5.04 -10.36
C ARG A 139 9.19 -3.91 -10.70
N LEU A 140 8.96 -2.71 -10.17
CA LEU A 140 9.84 -1.57 -10.38
C LEU A 140 11.27 -1.91 -9.96
N PHE A 141 11.48 -2.33 -8.71
CA PHE A 141 12.82 -2.69 -8.23
C PHE A 141 13.35 -3.97 -8.87
N GLY A 142 12.50 -4.94 -9.20
CA GLY A 142 12.92 -6.15 -9.91
C GLY A 142 13.43 -5.92 -11.33
N ALA A 143 13.10 -4.81 -11.97
CA ALA A 143 13.62 -4.40 -13.27
C ALA A 143 14.97 -3.66 -13.18
N LEU A 144 15.35 -3.17 -11.98
CA LEU A 144 16.62 -2.51 -11.71
C LEU A 144 17.66 -3.56 -11.25
N LYS A 145 18.93 -3.35 -11.63
CA LYS A 145 20.03 -4.27 -11.31
C LYS A 145 20.93 -3.69 -10.23
N ASP A 146 21.30 -4.51 -9.26
CA ASP A 146 22.34 -4.18 -8.28
C ASP A 146 23.66 -3.86 -9.00
N PRO A 147 24.29 -2.68 -8.77
CA PRO A 147 25.50 -2.28 -9.50
C PRO A 147 26.73 -3.14 -9.15
N LYS A 148 26.71 -3.78 -7.97
CA LYS A 148 27.83 -4.61 -7.52
C LYS A 148 27.73 -6.05 -8.03
N PHE A 149 26.53 -6.61 -8.13
CA PHE A 149 26.32 -8.02 -8.43
C PHE A 149 25.62 -8.26 -9.76
N GLY A 150 25.11 -7.25 -10.44
CA GLY A 150 24.36 -7.36 -11.69
C GLY A 150 23.01 -8.10 -11.58
N THR A 151 22.60 -8.49 -10.35
CA THR A 151 21.36 -9.22 -10.11
C THR A 151 20.19 -8.24 -9.91
N PRO A 152 18.94 -8.63 -10.21
CA PRO A 152 17.78 -7.80 -9.93
C PRO A 152 17.69 -7.40 -8.44
N LEU A 153 17.32 -6.16 -8.18
CA LEU A 153 16.99 -5.71 -6.83
C LEU A 153 15.75 -6.46 -6.33
N LYS A 154 15.73 -6.87 -5.06
CA LYS A 154 14.64 -7.67 -4.49
C LYS A 154 13.99 -6.98 -3.30
N VAL A 155 12.70 -6.70 -3.39
CA VAL A 155 11.89 -6.21 -2.26
C VAL A 155 11.70 -7.35 -1.25
N LEU A 156 12.23 -7.16 -0.05
CA LEU A 156 12.17 -8.12 1.06
C LEU A 156 10.99 -7.87 1.99
N ASP A 157 10.71 -6.59 2.25
CA ASP A 157 9.61 -6.17 3.11
C ASP A 157 8.94 -4.94 2.50
N LEU A 158 7.61 -4.90 2.57
CA LEU A 158 6.81 -3.81 2.05
C LEU A 158 5.68 -3.52 3.03
N ASN A 159 5.71 -2.31 3.59
CA ASN A 159 4.78 -1.83 4.58
C ASN A 159 4.11 -0.54 4.11
N ARG A 160 2.81 -0.56 3.85
CA ARG A 160 2.06 0.67 3.54
C ARG A 160 1.79 1.45 4.82
N VAL A 161 2.42 2.62 4.97
CA VAL A 161 2.37 3.44 6.18
C VAL A 161 1.34 4.57 6.10
N SER A 162 0.92 4.97 4.89
CA SER A 162 -0.16 5.95 4.74
C SER A 162 -0.92 5.85 3.42
N ILE A 163 -2.13 6.39 3.42
CA ILE A 163 -2.97 6.67 2.25
C ILE A 163 -3.46 8.11 2.42
N GLY A 164 -2.97 9.03 1.58
CA GLY A 164 -3.17 10.47 1.80
C GLY A 164 -2.68 10.88 3.19
N SER A 165 -3.49 11.62 3.93
CA SER A 165 -3.20 12.03 5.30
C SER A 165 -3.47 10.95 6.36
N LEU A 166 -4.10 9.82 5.98
CA LEU A 166 -4.40 8.71 6.90
C LEU A 166 -3.14 7.90 7.16
N LYS A 167 -2.62 7.97 8.38
CA LYS A 167 -1.39 7.30 8.79
C LYS A 167 -1.67 6.01 9.55
N LEU A 168 -0.81 5.02 9.33
CA LEU A 168 -0.78 3.80 10.12
C LEU A 168 -0.28 4.13 11.54
N ASN A 169 -1.18 4.00 12.52
CA ASN A 169 -0.89 4.22 13.92
C ASN A 169 -1.67 3.20 14.76
N MET A 170 -1.30 1.93 14.59
CA MET A 170 -1.84 0.80 15.33
C MET A 170 -0.92 -0.41 15.21
N GLU A 171 -0.99 -1.31 16.17
CA GLU A 171 -0.23 -2.56 16.18
C GLU A 171 -0.64 -3.50 15.05
N MET A 172 0.26 -4.40 14.68
CA MET A 172 0.03 -5.42 13.65
C MET A 172 -1.18 -6.29 13.97
N GLY A 173 -2.04 -6.52 12.98
CA GLY A 173 -3.26 -7.31 13.14
C GLY A 173 -4.41 -6.60 13.86
N LYS A 174 -4.20 -5.41 14.40
CA LYS A 174 -5.26 -4.62 15.03
C LYS A 174 -6.01 -3.78 14.01
N TRP A 175 -7.24 -3.44 14.36
CA TRP A 175 -8.13 -2.60 13.56
C TRP A 175 -8.80 -1.53 14.42
N ARG A 176 -9.26 -0.45 13.79
CA ARG A 176 -10.04 0.61 14.43
C ARG A 176 -10.85 1.40 13.42
N TYR A 177 -11.82 2.15 13.90
CA TYR A 177 -12.50 3.15 13.08
C TYR A 177 -11.63 4.38 12.86
N LEU A 178 -11.77 4.98 11.66
CA LEU A 178 -11.20 6.28 11.31
C LEU A 178 -12.29 7.18 10.72
N SER A 179 -12.21 8.45 11.03
CA SER A 179 -13.00 9.48 10.36
C SER A 179 -12.29 9.89 9.07
N TRP A 180 -12.99 9.87 7.95
CA TRP A 180 -12.48 10.32 6.67
C TRP A 180 -13.24 11.53 6.16
N LYS A 181 -12.51 12.49 5.59
CA LYS A 181 -13.05 13.65 4.87
C LYS A 181 -12.37 13.70 3.51
N LYS A 182 -13.06 14.18 2.46
CA LYS A 182 -12.52 14.25 1.08
C LYS A 182 -11.15 14.92 1.00
N ARG A 183 -10.88 15.91 1.84
CA ARG A 183 -9.58 16.59 1.97
C ARG A 183 -8.43 15.73 2.52
N ASN A 184 -8.70 14.48 2.90
CA ASN A 184 -7.66 13.55 3.41
C ASN A 184 -6.76 12.99 2.30
N CYS A 185 -7.05 13.27 1.06
CA CYS A 185 -6.20 12.99 -0.10
C CYS A 185 -5.58 14.28 -0.69
#